data_d15e573fe51b87f35659ea1ce98c69ab
#
_entry.id   d15e573fe51b87f35659ea1ce98c69ab
#
_cell.length_a   1.000
_cell.length_b   1.000
_cell.length_c   1.000
_cell.angle_alpha   90.00
_cell.angle_beta   90.00
_cell.angle_gamma   90.00
#
_symmetry.space_group_name_H-M   'P 1'
#
loop_
_entity.id
_entity.type
_entity.pdbx_description
1 polymer ?
#
loop_
_entity_poly.entity_id
_entity_poly.type
_entity_poly.pdbx_seq_one_letter_code
_entity_poly.pdbx_strand_id
1 'polypeptide(L)'
;EHVGFKVSKRPGFGRKRECLHGVLDPSQASNEEQVTPVRPTAWDQPACTEKPQSCLILGAGLAGSHIARRLAERNCNVTVLERGTIGSGGSTQPQGVIYTRPSHKHGKLADFSLTAYEFSVDHHQRKFREGSLEEGIDGVLSGYLQLSSDDVLERLATAFNDEDSPLKVVSREVASSIAGIALTQGAQYYPGSGWLHPRAICAELLNHPNITVI
;
A
#
# COMPACT_ATOMS: atom_id res chain seq x y z
N GLU A 1 -20.19 17.39 -15.57
CA GLU A 1 -21.26 18.36 -15.98
C GLU A 1 -22.65 17.79 -15.76
N HIS A 2 -22.91 16.48 -15.96
CA HIS A 2 -24.25 15.87 -15.78
C HIS A 2 -24.78 15.88 -14.35
N VAL A 3 -23.95 16.20 -13.36
CA VAL A 3 -24.31 16.24 -11.93
C VAL A 3 -24.33 17.66 -11.36
N GLY A 4 -24.51 18.67 -12.21
CA GLY A 4 -24.66 20.06 -11.80
C GLY A 4 -23.36 20.80 -11.47
N PHE A 5 -22.19 20.26 -11.82
CA PHE A 5 -20.92 20.96 -11.64
C PHE A 5 -20.48 21.68 -12.92
N LYS A 6 -20.15 22.97 -12.79
CA LYS A 6 -19.41 23.69 -13.80
C LYS A 6 -17.92 23.37 -13.62
N VAL A 7 -17.38 22.58 -14.55
CA VAL A 7 -16.01 22.06 -14.46
C VAL A 7 -15.05 22.92 -15.30
N SER A 8 -13.94 23.28 -14.74
CA SER A 8 -12.85 24.01 -15.41
C SER A 8 -11.50 23.35 -15.10
N LYS A 9 -10.53 23.52 -16.01
CA LYS A 9 -9.16 23.13 -15.78
C LYS A 9 -8.39 24.29 -15.14
N ARG A 10 -7.56 23.97 -14.16
CA ARG A 10 -6.66 24.92 -13.50
C ARG A 10 -5.24 24.36 -13.49
N PRO A 11 -4.20 25.18 -13.32
CA PRO A 11 -2.85 24.70 -13.12
C PRO A 11 -2.82 23.69 -11.96
N GLY A 12 -2.16 22.55 -12.20
CA GLY A 12 -2.00 21.52 -11.19
C GLY A 12 -1.00 21.93 -10.11
N PHE A 13 -0.98 21.17 -9.02
CA PHE A 13 -0.04 21.38 -7.94
C PHE A 13 1.25 20.58 -8.18
N GLY A 14 2.38 21.18 -7.92
CA GLY A 14 3.71 20.57 -8.07
C GLY A 14 4.01 20.25 -9.54
N ARG A 15 4.23 18.98 -9.87
CA ARG A 15 4.55 18.52 -11.24
C ARG A 15 3.33 18.19 -12.10
N LYS A 16 2.14 18.31 -11.57
CA LYS A 16 0.91 18.10 -12.35
C LYS A 16 0.63 19.31 -13.23
N ARG A 17 0.44 19.07 -14.53
CA ARG A 17 0.14 20.15 -15.48
C ARG A 17 -1.20 20.81 -15.22
N GLU A 18 -2.22 20.02 -14.92
CA GLU A 18 -3.60 20.48 -14.76
C GLU A 18 -4.32 19.70 -13.66
N CYS A 19 -5.28 20.35 -13.03
CA CYS A 19 -6.28 19.71 -12.19
C CYS A 19 -7.69 20.14 -12.64
N LEU A 20 -8.66 19.30 -12.38
CA LEU A 20 -10.07 19.65 -12.57
C LEU A 20 -10.56 20.41 -11.33
N HIS A 21 -11.25 21.49 -11.59
CA HIS A 21 -11.92 22.29 -10.56
C HIS A 21 -13.41 22.36 -10.91
N GLY A 22 -14.27 21.87 -10.02
CA GLY A 22 -15.71 21.90 -10.18
C GLY A 22 -16.33 22.87 -9.18
N VAL A 23 -17.23 23.70 -9.66
CA VAL A 23 -18.09 24.55 -8.82
C VAL A 23 -19.52 24.08 -9.04
N LEU A 24 -20.22 23.77 -7.97
CA LEU A 24 -21.65 23.43 -8.05
C LEU A 24 -22.40 24.66 -8.54
N ASP A 25 -23.16 24.50 -9.63
CA ASP A 25 -24.07 25.53 -10.13
C ASP A 25 -25.48 25.22 -9.63
N PRO A 26 -26.00 26.00 -8.66
CA PRO A 26 -27.31 25.73 -8.08
C PRO A 26 -28.44 25.83 -9.10
N SER A 27 -28.23 26.53 -10.23
CA SER A 27 -29.26 26.69 -11.26
C SER A 27 -29.41 25.46 -12.15
N GLN A 28 -28.41 24.54 -12.13
CA GLN A 28 -28.41 23.29 -12.86
C GLN A 28 -28.64 22.05 -11.99
N ALA A 29 -28.80 22.24 -10.69
CA ALA A 29 -29.25 21.18 -9.82
C ALA A 29 -30.71 20.88 -10.16
N SER A 30 -30.94 19.76 -10.87
CA SER A 30 -32.31 19.30 -11.12
C SER A 30 -33.02 19.16 -9.78
N ASN A 31 -34.10 19.93 -9.63
CA ASN A 31 -35.05 19.72 -8.54
C ASN A 31 -35.54 18.29 -8.64
N GLU A 32 -35.18 17.44 -7.69
CA GLU A 32 -36.00 16.31 -7.23
C GLU A 32 -35.24 15.19 -6.51
N GLU A 33 -34.04 15.43 -6.02
CA GLU A 33 -33.60 14.63 -4.91
C GLU A 33 -33.25 15.55 -3.76
N GLN A 34 -33.99 15.42 -2.67
CA GLN A 34 -33.62 16.03 -1.40
C GLN A 34 -32.19 15.65 -1.09
N VAL A 35 -31.27 16.57 -1.41
CA VAL A 35 -29.88 16.45 -0.99
C VAL A 35 -29.92 16.42 0.52
N THR A 36 -29.90 15.23 1.07
CA THR A 36 -29.66 15.03 2.49
C THR A 36 -28.42 15.85 2.80
N PRO A 37 -28.47 16.79 3.75
CA PRO A 37 -27.31 17.64 4.02
C PRO A 37 -26.11 16.74 4.26
N VAL A 38 -25.10 16.84 3.37
CA VAL A 38 -23.82 16.13 3.53
C VAL A 38 -23.32 16.56 4.90
N ARG A 39 -23.29 15.64 5.83
CA ARG A 39 -22.73 15.90 7.17
C ARG A 39 -21.35 16.52 6.97
N PRO A 40 -21.01 17.62 7.66
CA PRO A 40 -19.87 18.48 7.32
C PRO A 40 -18.51 17.80 7.34
N THR A 41 -18.37 16.63 7.99
CA THR A 41 -17.10 15.89 7.99
C THR A 41 -17.34 14.39 8.14
N ALA A 42 -16.67 13.60 7.33
CA ALA A 42 -16.62 12.13 7.50
C ALA A 42 -15.93 11.71 8.83
N TRP A 43 -15.33 12.66 9.52
CA TRP A 43 -14.57 12.49 10.77
C TRP A 43 -15.45 12.60 12.01
N ASP A 44 -16.65 13.22 11.91
CA ASP A 44 -17.62 13.39 13.00
C ASP A 44 -18.64 12.24 13.08
N GLN A 45 -18.31 11.10 12.54
CA GLN A 45 -19.16 9.95 12.74
C GLN A 45 -19.10 9.54 14.21
N PRO A 46 -20.24 9.33 14.88
CA PRO A 46 -20.24 8.82 16.24
C PRO A 46 -19.46 7.52 16.28
N ALA A 47 -18.60 7.38 17.28
CA ALA A 47 -17.86 6.15 17.47
C ALA A 47 -18.83 4.97 17.47
N CYS A 48 -18.62 4.02 16.56
CA CYS A 48 -19.42 2.80 16.54
C CYS A 48 -19.11 2.05 17.84
N THR A 49 -20.07 2.02 18.75
CA THR A 49 -19.93 1.38 20.06
C THR A 49 -20.07 -0.13 19.98
N GLU A 50 -20.66 -0.64 18.89
CA GLU A 50 -20.86 -2.05 18.67
C GLU A 50 -19.86 -2.61 17.65
N LYS A 51 -19.23 -3.73 18.00
CA LYS A 51 -18.36 -4.44 17.05
C LYS A 51 -19.23 -5.05 15.95
N PRO A 52 -18.89 -4.86 14.66
CA PRO A 52 -19.62 -5.52 13.59
C PRO A 52 -19.48 -7.05 13.73
N GLN A 53 -20.60 -7.76 13.71
CA GLN A 53 -20.62 -9.23 13.75
C GLN A 53 -20.37 -9.82 12.37
N SER A 54 -20.73 -9.11 11.32
CA SER A 54 -20.50 -9.51 9.94
C SER A 54 -20.08 -8.33 9.07
N CYS A 55 -19.32 -8.61 8.02
CA CYS A 55 -18.83 -7.62 7.07
C CYS A 55 -18.82 -8.19 5.66
N LEU A 56 -19.16 -7.36 4.68
CA LEU A 56 -19.06 -7.66 3.26
C LEU A 56 -17.91 -6.83 2.66
N ILE A 57 -17.01 -7.51 1.96
CA ILE A 57 -15.88 -6.90 1.28
C ILE A 57 -15.98 -7.16 -0.23
N LEU A 58 -15.74 -6.14 -1.03
CA LEU A 58 -15.70 -6.25 -2.48
C LEU A 58 -14.27 -6.34 -2.98
N GLY A 59 -13.93 -7.50 -3.55
CA GLY A 59 -12.64 -7.81 -4.16
C GLY A 59 -11.68 -8.55 -3.24
N ALA A 60 -11.14 -9.67 -3.76
CA ALA A 60 -10.15 -10.54 -3.11
C ALA A 60 -8.70 -10.23 -3.53
N GLY A 61 -8.38 -8.95 -3.77
CA GLY A 61 -7.00 -8.48 -3.97
C GLY A 61 -6.30 -8.21 -2.63
N LEU A 62 -5.04 -7.77 -2.65
CA LEU A 62 -4.24 -7.53 -1.44
C LEU A 62 -4.98 -6.69 -0.39
N ALA A 63 -5.59 -5.57 -0.79
CA ALA A 63 -6.29 -4.69 0.15
C ALA A 63 -7.48 -5.39 0.82
N GLY A 64 -8.37 -6.03 0.02
CA GLY A 64 -9.55 -6.73 0.55
C GLY A 64 -9.17 -7.92 1.42
N SER A 65 -8.17 -8.69 1.01
CA SER A 65 -7.68 -9.85 1.76
C SER A 65 -7.09 -9.45 3.12
N HIS A 66 -6.30 -8.39 3.19
CA HIS A 66 -5.78 -7.87 4.46
C HIS A 66 -6.90 -7.38 5.39
N ILE A 67 -7.88 -6.65 4.85
CA ILE A 67 -9.02 -6.18 5.66
C ILE A 67 -9.85 -7.37 6.15
N ALA A 68 -10.13 -8.34 5.27
CA ALA A 68 -10.87 -9.54 5.61
C ALA A 68 -10.19 -10.29 6.77
N ARG A 69 -8.89 -10.53 6.67
CA ARG A 69 -8.11 -11.21 7.72
C ARG A 69 -8.18 -10.47 9.04
N ARG A 70 -7.97 -9.14 9.04
CA ARG A 70 -7.99 -8.34 10.27
C ARG A 70 -9.36 -8.26 10.95
N LEU A 71 -10.44 -8.30 10.18
CA LEU A 71 -11.79 -8.37 10.73
C LEU A 71 -12.09 -9.77 11.27
N ALA A 72 -11.72 -10.82 10.55
CA ALA A 72 -11.91 -12.20 10.97
C ALA A 72 -11.15 -12.52 12.28
N GLU A 73 -9.92 -12.06 12.42
CA GLU A 73 -9.12 -12.16 13.66
C GLU A 73 -9.76 -11.44 14.85
N ARG A 74 -10.72 -10.53 14.60
CA ARG A 74 -11.53 -9.85 15.61
C ARG A 74 -12.90 -10.48 15.82
N ASN A 75 -13.07 -11.74 15.37
CA ASN A 75 -14.33 -12.48 15.43
C ASN A 75 -15.47 -11.87 14.62
N CYS A 76 -15.19 -11.20 13.51
CA CYS A 76 -16.18 -10.78 12.55
C CYS A 76 -16.32 -11.86 11.46
N ASN A 77 -17.56 -12.21 11.11
CA ASN A 77 -17.82 -13.08 9.95
C ASN A 77 -17.70 -12.26 8.67
N VAL A 78 -16.75 -12.59 7.81
CA VAL A 78 -16.44 -11.82 6.61
C VAL A 78 -16.85 -12.58 5.36
N THR A 79 -17.65 -11.94 4.52
CA THR A 79 -17.93 -12.41 3.17
C THR A 79 -17.17 -11.54 2.17
N VAL A 80 -16.32 -12.17 1.35
CA VAL A 80 -15.59 -11.48 0.29
C VAL A 80 -16.23 -11.83 -1.04
N LEU A 81 -16.72 -10.82 -1.76
CA LEU A 81 -17.23 -10.99 -3.13
C LEU A 81 -16.11 -10.72 -4.13
N GLU A 82 -15.77 -11.75 -4.92
CA GLU A 82 -14.77 -11.63 -5.96
C GLU A 82 -15.35 -12.05 -7.32
N ARG A 83 -15.28 -11.16 -8.29
CA ARG A 83 -15.83 -11.41 -9.63
C ARG A 83 -15.09 -12.51 -10.41
N GLY A 84 -13.81 -12.68 -10.11
CA GLY A 84 -12.94 -13.64 -10.80
C GLY A 84 -12.35 -14.66 -9.85
N THR A 85 -11.05 -14.77 -9.84
CA THR A 85 -10.30 -15.60 -8.89
C THR A 85 -9.55 -14.70 -7.90
N ILE A 86 -9.20 -15.25 -6.74
CA ILE A 86 -8.42 -14.52 -5.73
C ILE A 86 -7.20 -13.86 -6.38
N GLY A 87 -7.03 -12.56 -6.17
CA GLY A 87 -5.93 -11.77 -6.69
C GLY A 87 -5.94 -11.57 -8.21
N SER A 88 -7.06 -11.79 -8.91
CA SER A 88 -7.13 -11.70 -10.38
C SER A 88 -7.18 -10.27 -10.94
N GLY A 89 -7.38 -9.25 -10.09
CA GLY A 89 -7.39 -7.84 -10.47
C GLY A 89 -6.00 -7.21 -10.46
N GLY A 90 -5.84 -6.09 -9.76
CA GLY A 90 -4.57 -5.39 -9.61
C GLY A 90 -3.46 -6.18 -8.89
N SER A 91 -3.78 -7.32 -8.30
CA SER A 91 -2.85 -8.22 -7.60
C SER A 91 -2.39 -9.42 -8.47
N THR A 92 -2.52 -9.34 -9.79
CA THR A 92 -2.17 -10.43 -10.72
C THR A 92 -0.68 -10.55 -11.02
N GLN A 93 0.11 -9.57 -10.65
CA GLN A 93 1.55 -9.58 -10.94
C GLN A 93 2.20 -10.83 -10.35
N PRO A 94 3.08 -11.53 -11.10
CA PRO A 94 3.76 -12.71 -10.57
C PRO A 94 4.70 -12.37 -9.41
N GLN A 95 5.23 -11.16 -9.36
CA GLN A 95 6.10 -10.67 -8.32
C GLN A 95 5.72 -9.25 -7.91
N GLY A 96 5.52 -9.04 -6.61
CA GLY A 96 5.39 -7.72 -5.98
C GLY A 96 6.60 -7.43 -5.12
N VAL A 97 7.28 -6.32 -5.35
CA VAL A 97 8.45 -5.92 -4.54
C VAL A 97 7.98 -5.16 -3.30
N ILE A 98 8.49 -5.54 -2.14
CA ILE A 98 8.32 -4.77 -0.91
C ILE A 98 9.33 -3.62 -0.94
N TYR A 99 8.87 -2.39 -1.05
CA TYR A 99 9.74 -1.21 -1.02
C TYR A 99 9.00 0.00 -0.48
N THR A 100 9.78 1.02 -0.09
CA THR A 100 9.25 2.33 0.27
C THR A 100 9.97 3.43 -0.50
N ARG A 101 9.43 4.64 -0.44
CA ARG A 101 10.07 5.84 -1.00
C ARG A 101 10.48 6.75 0.16
N PRO A 102 11.69 6.57 0.67
CA PRO A 102 12.17 7.35 1.79
C PRO A 102 12.33 8.81 1.40
N SER A 103 12.23 9.67 2.36
CA SER A 103 12.47 11.10 2.21
C SER A 103 13.40 11.57 3.33
N HIS A 104 14.38 12.39 2.98
CA HIS A 104 15.21 13.11 3.96
C HIS A 104 14.42 14.19 4.71
N LYS A 105 13.22 14.49 4.27
CA LYS A 105 12.31 15.46 4.93
C LYS A 105 11.18 14.69 5.58
N HIS A 106 10.94 14.95 6.86
CA HIS A 106 9.78 14.46 7.56
C HIS A 106 8.49 14.99 6.90
N GLY A 107 7.51 14.11 6.81
CA GLY A 107 6.22 14.44 6.25
C GLY A 107 5.26 13.27 6.38
N LYS A 108 3.98 13.56 6.60
CA LYS A 108 2.95 12.55 6.88
C LYS A 108 2.95 11.37 5.91
N LEU A 109 3.18 11.63 4.61
CA LEU A 109 3.22 10.57 3.61
C LEU A 109 4.51 9.74 3.68
N ALA A 110 5.65 10.37 3.93
CA ALA A 110 6.93 9.68 4.09
C ALA A 110 6.92 8.80 5.34
N ASP A 111 6.47 9.35 6.46
CA ASP A 111 6.38 8.64 7.74
C ASP A 111 5.39 7.47 7.66
N PHE A 112 4.22 7.68 7.03
CA PHE A 112 3.26 6.61 6.78
C PHE A 112 3.85 5.51 5.89
N SER A 113 4.53 5.87 4.80
CA SER A 113 5.12 4.90 3.86
C SER A 113 6.22 4.07 4.52
N LEU A 114 7.03 4.69 5.38
CA LEU A 114 8.08 4.00 6.11
C LEU A 114 7.50 3.03 7.14
N THR A 115 6.54 3.48 7.94
CA THR A 115 5.84 2.63 8.92
C THR A 115 5.12 1.45 8.24
N ALA A 116 4.47 1.71 7.10
CA ALA A 116 3.82 0.65 6.32
C ALA A 116 4.82 -0.37 5.76
N TYR A 117 6.00 0.10 5.35
CA TYR A 117 7.09 -0.75 4.90
C TYR A 117 7.61 -1.66 6.02
N GLU A 118 7.94 -1.09 7.17
CA GLU A 118 8.41 -1.84 8.34
C GLU A 118 7.39 -2.88 8.80
N PHE A 119 6.13 -2.48 8.88
CA PHE A 119 5.03 -3.40 9.18
C PHE A 119 4.95 -4.55 8.15
N SER A 120 5.11 -4.25 6.87
CA SER A 120 5.05 -5.25 5.81
C SER A 120 6.22 -6.24 5.90
N VAL A 121 7.43 -5.75 6.16
CA VAL A 121 8.62 -6.60 6.37
C VAL A 121 8.41 -7.55 7.54
N ASP A 122 8.06 -7.03 8.71
CA ASP A 122 7.81 -7.84 9.92
C ASP A 122 6.71 -8.88 9.70
N HIS A 123 5.61 -8.46 9.05
CA HIS A 123 4.48 -9.35 8.79
C HIS A 123 4.91 -10.54 7.92
N HIS A 124 5.59 -10.30 6.81
CA HIS A 124 5.95 -11.37 5.89
C HIS A 124 7.11 -12.23 6.43
N GLN A 125 8.09 -11.65 7.13
CA GLN A 125 9.11 -12.43 7.83
C GLN A 125 8.49 -13.42 8.83
N ARG A 126 7.47 -12.98 9.56
CA ARG A 126 6.74 -13.87 10.47
C ARG A 126 6.02 -14.97 9.72
N LYS A 127 5.36 -14.67 8.58
CA LYS A 127 4.64 -15.65 7.77
C LYS A 127 5.54 -16.74 7.21
N PHE A 128 6.75 -16.39 6.76
CA PHE A 128 7.75 -17.36 6.34
C PHE A 128 8.24 -18.20 7.53
N ARG A 129 8.53 -17.60 8.69
CA ARG A 129 8.95 -18.33 9.90
C ARG A 129 7.88 -19.29 10.42
N GLU A 130 6.60 -18.93 10.31
CA GLU A 130 5.46 -19.75 10.71
C GLU A 130 5.13 -20.85 9.70
N GLY A 131 5.76 -20.86 8.52
CA GLY A 131 5.48 -21.79 7.44
C GLY A 131 4.14 -21.56 6.74
N SER A 132 3.51 -20.38 6.92
CA SER A 132 2.29 -19.99 6.24
C SER A 132 2.56 -19.56 4.79
N LEU A 133 3.79 -19.21 4.48
CA LEU A 133 4.33 -18.91 3.15
C LEU A 133 5.59 -19.74 2.94
N GLU A 134 5.79 -20.22 1.71
CA GLU A 134 6.93 -21.04 1.31
C GLU A 134 8.00 -20.17 0.62
N GLU A 135 9.21 -20.12 1.20
CA GLU A 135 10.32 -19.36 0.64
C GLU A 135 10.74 -19.92 -0.73
N GLY A 136 10.95 -19.03 -1.69
CA GLY A 136 11.28 -19.39 -3.08
C GLY A 136 10.06 -19.64 -3.97
N ILE A 137 8.89 -19.91 -3.40
CA ILE A 137 7.63 -20.14 -4.12
C ILE A 137 6.70 -18.92 -3.95
N ASP A 138 6.38 -18.57 -2.71
CA ASP A 138 5.48 -17.47 -2.40
C ASP A 138 6.21 -16.12 -2.28
N GLY A 139 7.53 -16.15 -2.24
CA GLY A 139 8.39 -14.99 -2.20
C GLY A 139 9.77 -15.29 -1.61
N VAL A 140 10.61 -14.27 -1.59
CA VAL A 140 11.92 -14.28 -0.93
C VAL A 140 12.21 -12.88 -0.39
N LEU A 141 12.68 -12.81 0.86
CA LEU A 141 13.16 -11.57 1.46
C LEU A 141 14.69 -11.48 1.36
N SER A 142 15.19 -11.37 0.13
CA SER A 142 16.62 -11.38 -0.20
C SER A 142 17.25 -9.98 -0.26
N GLY A 143 16.51 -8.95 0.09
CA GLY A 143 16.92 -7.56 -0.05
C GLY A 143 16.43 -6.91 -1.36
N TYR A 144 16.53 -5.59 -1.40
CA TYR A 144 16.21 -4.77 -2.57
C TYR A 144 17.21 -3.64 -2.70
N LEU A 145 17.74 -3.46 -3.91
CA LEU A 145 18.65 -2.37 -4.26
C LEU A 145 17.94 -1.39 -5.19
N GLN A 146 17.93 -0.12 -4.82
CA GLN A 146 17.47 0.97 -5.66
C GLN A 146 18.63 1.88 -6.02
N LEU A 147 19.09 1.80 -7.27
CA LEU A 147 20.14 2.69 -7.77
C LEU A 147 19.68 4.14 -7.70
N SER A 148 20.55 5.02 -7.25
CA SER A 148 20.25 6.43 -7.03
C SER A 148 21.46 7.30 -7.33
N SER A 149 21.20 8.57 -7.68
CA SER A 149 22.24 9.56 -7.85
C SER A 149 22.89 9.94 -6.52
N ASP A 150 24.15 10.36 -6.57
CA ASP A 150 24.95 10.67 -5.39
C ASP A 150 24.28 11.74 -4.51
N ASP A 151 23.66 12.76 -5.11
CA ASP A 151 22.94 13.82 -4.39
C ASP A 151 21.72 13.31 -3.59
N VAL A 152 21.06 12.25 -4.08
CA VAL A 152 19.97 11.58 -3.34
C VAL A 152 20.55 10.72 -2.21
N LEU A 153 21.63 10.00 -2.49
CA LEU A 153 22.28 9.12 -1.50
C LEU A 153 22.86 9.93 -0.34
N GLU A 154 23.52 11.05 -0.59
CA GLU A 154 24.05 11.94 0.47
C GLU A 154 22.95 12.44 1.41
N ARG A 155 21.81 12.88 0.84
CA ARG A 155 20.67 13.35 1.65
C ARG A 155 20.05 12.24 2.48
N LEU A 156 19.97 11.03 1.95
CA LEU A 156 19.42 9.88 2.66
C LEU A 156 20.40 9.35 3.71
N ALA A 157 21.70 9.34 3.42
CA ALA A 157 22.73 8.94 4.38
C ALA A 157 22.69 9.79 5.67
N THR A 158 22.36 11.07 5.55
CA THR A 158 22.22 11.96 6.72
C THR A 158 20.96 11.64 7.54
N ALA A 159 19.87 11.22 6.88
CA ALA A 159 18.59 10.95 7.53
C ALA A 159 18.46 9.53 8.06
N PHE A 160 19.22 8.59 7.51
CA PHE A 160 19.14 7.15 7.80
C PHE A 160 20.55 6.62 8.13
N ASN A 161 21.14 7.11 9.20
CA ASN A 161 22.51 6.82 9.64
C ASN A 161 22.58 5.80 10.78
N ASP A 162 21.44 5.36 11.33
CA ASP A 162 21.39 4.41 12.43
C ASP A 162 21.59 2.97 11.94
N GLU A 163 22.20 2.13 12.77
CA GLU A 163 22.40 0.71 12.47
C GLU A 163 21.10 -0.04 12.25
N ASP A 164 20.06 0.31 13.00
CA ASP A 164 18.71 -0.27 12.92
C ASP A 164 17.85 0.34 11.81
N SER A 165 18.42 1.25 11.00
CA SER A 165 17.69 1.88 9.91
C SER A 165 17.16 0.85 8.91
N PRO A 166 15.89 0.96 8.47
CA PRO A 166 15.26 0.05 7.52
C PRO A 166 15.88 0.10 6.12
N LEU A 167 16.66 1.13 5.84
CA LEU A 167 17.46 1.25 4.63
C LEU A 167 18.90 1.65 4.95
N LYS A 168 19.83 1.24 4.10
CA LYS A 168 21.25 1.63 4.15
C LYS A 168 21.66 2.26 2.84
N VAL A 169 22.40 3.34 2.91
CA VAL A 169 23.05 3.91 1.73
C VAL A 169 24.37 3.16 1.51
N VAL A 170 24.54 2.61 0.32
CA VAL A 170 25.72 1.80 -0.03
C VAL A 170 26.44 2.35 -1.25
N SER A 171 27.77 2.23 -1.25
CA SER A 171 28.59 2.62 -2.40
C SER A 171 28.34 1.71 -3.61
N ARG A 172 28.80 2.13 -4.78
CA ARG A 172 28.73 1.32 -5.99
C ARG A 172 29.38 -0.06 -5.83
N GLU A 173 30.52 -0.12 -5.16
CA GLU A 173 31.28 -1.35 -4.93
C GLU A 173 30.47 -2.33 -4.05
N VAL A 174 29.92 -1.82 -2.94
CA VAL A 174 29.07 -2.61 -2.04
C VAL A 174 27.78 -3.03 -2.75
N ALA A 175 27.14 -2.13 -3.48
CA ALA A 175 25.92 -2.45 -4.24
C ALA A 175 26.20 -3.52 -5.31
N SER A 176 27.35 -3.44 -6.01
CA SER A 176 27.80 -4.44 -6.99
C SER A 176 28.04 -5.80 -6.34
N SER A 177 28.64 -5.82 -5.15
CA SER A 177 28.87 -7.05 -4.38
C SER A 177 27.55 -7.71 -3.97
N ILE A 178 26.57 -6.92 -3.48
CA ILE A 178 25.24 -7.40 -3.10
C ILE A 178 24.48 -7.95 -4.31
N ALA A 179 24.54 -7.23 -5.45
CA ALA A 179 23.86 -7.61 -6.68
C ALA A 179 24.51 -8.79 -7.42
N GLY A 180 25.78 -9.11 -7.14
CA GLY A 180 26.56 -10.09 -7.88
C GLY A 180 26.92 -9.68 -9.32
N ILE A 181 26.70 -8.42 -9.69
CA ILE A 181 26.99 -7.83 -11.00
C ILE A 181 27.60 -6.44 -10.85
N ALA A 182 28.39 -6.00 -11.85
CA ALA A 182 28.93 -4.65 -11.84
C ALA A 182 27.82 -3.61 -12.04
N LEU A 183 27.69 -2.71 -11.09
CA LEU A 183 26.76 -1.58 -11.13
C LEU A 183 27.52 -0.28 -11.40
N THR A 184 26.82 0.71 -11.93
CA THR A 184 27.39 2.02 -12.31
C THR A 184 27.22 3.10 -11.24
N GLN A 185 26.38 2.86 -10.25
CA GLN A 185 25.98 3.84 -9.22
C GLN A 185 25.90 3.17 -7.85
N GLY A 186 25.95 4.00 -6.80
CA GLY A 186 25.56 3.60 -5.46
C GLY A 186 24.05 3.34 -5.36
N ALA A 187 23.61 2.82 -4.24
CA ALA A 187 22.23 2.40 -4.07
C ALA A 187 21.70 2.66 -2.66
N GLN A 188 20.38 2.74 -2.58
CA GLN A 188 19.63 2.49 -1.36
C GLN A 188 19.44 0.98 -1.22
N TYR A 189 19.90 0.40 -0.15
CA TYR A 189 19.75 -1.02 0.15
C TYR A 189 18.73 -1.23 1.27
N TYR A 190 17.76 -2.09 1.03
CA TYR A 190 16.69 -2.47 1.96
C TYR A 190 16.85 -3.93 2.32
N PRO A 191 17.56 -4.27 3.40
CA PRO A 191 17.90 -5.66 3.73
C PRO A 191 16.67 -6.54 4.01
N GLY A 192 15.61 -5.98 4.60
CA GLY A 192 14.37 -6.70 4.88
C GLY A 192 13.42 -6.84 3.71
N SER A 193 13.73 -6.25 2.57
CA SER A 193 12.91 -6.28 1.37
C SER A 193 13.10 -7.58 0.57
N GLY A 194 12.29 -7.70 -0.45
CA GLY A 194 12.34 -8.80 -1.41
C GLY A 194 11.13 -8.76 -2.32
N TRP A 195 10.81 -9.89 -2.88
CA TRP A 195 9.61 -10.04 -3.68
C TRP A 195 8.65 -11.06 -3.06
N LEU A 196 7.36 -10.86 -3.30
CA LEU A 196 6.28 -11.74 -2.89
C LEU A 196 5.41 -12.06 -4.09
N HIS A 197 4.74 -13.21 -4.06
CA HIS A 197 3.70 -13.57 -5.01
C HIS A 197 2.34 -13.04 -4.50
N PRO A 198 1.77 -11.98 -5.07
CA PRO A 198 0.59 -11.32 -4.49
C PRO A 198 -0.63 -12.22 -4.34
N ARG A 199 -0.83 -13.16 -5.28
CA ARG A 199 -1.94 -14.12 -5.20
C ARG A 199 -1.79 -15.11 -4.05
N ALA A 200 -0.56 -15.58 -3.79
CA ALA A 200 -0.30 -16.47 -2.67
C ALA A 200 -0.57 -15.75 -1.34
N ILE A 201 -0.15 -14.48 -1.24
CA ILE A 201 -0.45 -13.65 -0.07
C ILE A 201 -1.97 -13.48 0.11
N CYS A 202 -2.72 -13.19 -0.96
CA CYS A 202 -4.18 -13.08 -0.88
C CYS A 202 -4.82 -14.39 -0.43
N ALA A 203 -4.38 -15.53 -0.97
CA ALA A 203 -4.90 -16.84 -0.61
C ALA A 203 -4.62 -17.20 0.85
N GLU A 204 -3.40 -16.94 1.33
CA GLU A 204 -3.02 -17.12 2.74
C GLU A 204 -3.89 -16.27 3.67
N LEU A 205 -4.04 -14.99 3.37
CA LEU A 205 -4.82 -14.06 4.18
C LEU A 205 -6.31 -14.45 4.25
N LEU A 206 -6.86 -14.99 3.18
CA LEU A 206 -8.26 -15.43 3.11
C LEU A 206 -8.50 -16.81 3.70
N ASN A 207 -7.46 -17.57 3.99
CA ASN A 207 -7.55 -18.88 4.65
C ASN A 207 -7.81 -18.69 6.15
N HIS A 208 -9.07 -18.46 6.51
CA HIS A 208 -9.50 -18.27 7.89
C HIS A 208 -10.95 -18.75 8.07
N PRO A 209 -11.31 -19.45 9.18
CA PRO A 209 -12.65 -20.03 9.37
C PRO A 209 -13.80 -19.00 9.32
N ASN A 210 -13.54 -17.74 9.67
CA ASN A 210 -14.55 -16.68 9.64
C ASN A 210 -14.56 -15.92 8.30
N ILE A 211 -13.89 -16.41 7.25
CA ILE A 211 -13.89 -15.78 5.92
C ILE A 211 -14.51 -16.73 4.91
N THR A 212 -15.47 -16.22 4.17
CA THR A 212 -16.08 -16.91 3.01
C THR A 212 -15.83 -16.07 1.77
N VAL A 213 -15.30 -16.69 0.71
CA VAL A 213 -15.10 -16.04 -0.60
C VAL A 213 -16.17 -16.57 -1.55
N ILE A 214 -16.87 -15.65 -2.25
CA ILE A 214 -17.96 -15.96 -3.20
C ILE A 214 -17.67 -15.26 -4.53
#